data_be2aaaca8a61f53e7470fd623ca3e3c2
#
_entry.id   be2aaaca8a61f53e7470fd623ca3e3c2
#
_cell.length_a   1.000
_cell.length_b   1.000
_cell.length_c   1.000
_cell.angle_alpha   90.00
_cell.angle_beta   90.00
_cell.angle_gamma   90.00
#
_symmetry.space_group_name_H-M   'P 1'
#
loop_
_entity.id
_entity.type
_entity.pdbx_description
1 polymer ?
#
loop_
_entity_poly.entity_id
_entity_poly.type
_entity_poly.pdbx_seq_one_letter_code
_entity_poly.pdbx_strand_id
1 'polypeptide(L)'
;KVDGKTLELNAGNNWKGQFTGLDENAQYYVVEEPEVTGFKVTYSHTDLNAASTGDTVKVTNTKKRTETTLNVVKKWEDSDSNPLTENLPDKITLVLYEKGTNQEKAREEVRPDADGNWKYTFTELNPEKEYYVEEVSVEGYTVSYTNDAGNPAQPGATIVVTNCKNAPGYELPATGSTGTAPYTTAGAVLMGAALVGGYRRKRRQERRGE
;
A
#
# COMPACT_ATOMS: atom_id res chain seq x y z
N LYS A 1 -33.36 -5.22 8.90
CA LYS A 1 -34.48 -4.36 8.42
C LYS A 1 -35.42 -4.19 9.59
N VAL A 2 -35.42 -3.02 10.23
CA VAL A 2 -36.36 -2.75 11.32
C VAL A 2 -37.71 -2.54 10.67
N ASP A 3 -38.59 -3.55 10.70
CA ASP A 3 -40.01 -3.53 10.36
C ASP A 3 -40.56 -2.28 9.63
N GLY A 4 -39.91 -1.86 8.55
CA GLY A 4 -40.31 -0.70 7.76
C GLY A 4 -40.07 0.67 8.39
N LYS A 5 -39.44 0.78 9.57
CA LYS A 5 -39.07 2.10 10.12
C LYS A 5 -37.96 2.73 9.34
N THR A 6 -38.12 3.98 8.93
CA THR A 6 -37.10 4.77 8.23
C THR A 6 -36.72 5.99 9.08
N LEU A 7 -35.51 6.45 8.90
CA LEU A 7 -34.96 7.64 9.53
C LEU A 7 -34.13 8.41 8.53
N GLU A 8 -34.44 9.66 8.34
CA GLU A 8 -33.68 10.51 7.46
C GLU A 8 -32.51 11.15 8.23
N LEU A 9 -31.28 10.98 7.72
CA LEU A 9 -30.08 11.61 8.24
C LEU A 9 -29.56 12.63 7.22
N ASN A 10 -29.31 13.84 7.68
CA ASN A 10 -28.83 14.95 6.85
C ASN A 10 -27.98 15.93 7.68
N ALA A 11 -27.48 16.99 7.04
CA ALA A 11 -26.68 18.01 7.71
C ALA A 11 -27.44 18.74 8.83
N GLY A 12 -28.77 18.87 8.70
CA GLY A 12 -29.63 19.55 9.71
C GLY A 12 -29.71 18.82 11.03
N ASN A 13 -29.59 17.48 11.02
CA ASN A 13 -29.57 16.66 12.22
C ASN A 13 -28.17 16.13 12.55
N ASN A 14 -27.12 16.74 11.96
CA ASN A 14 -25.72 16.33 12.12
C ASN A 14 -25.49 14.84 11.81
N TRP A 15 -26.23 14.30 10.85
CA TRP A 15 -26.15 12.87 10.45
C TRP A 15 -26.40 11.90 11.62
N LYS A 16 -27.28 12.30 12.56
CA LYS A 16 -27.64 11.53 13.73
C LYS A 16 -29.15 11.40 13.85
N GLY A 17 -29.61 10.27 14.38
CA GLY A 17 -31.00 10.04 14.65
C GLY A 17 -31.18 8.80 15.51
N GLN A 18 -32.38 8.58 15.99
CA GLN A 18 -32.72 7.50 16.91
C GLN A 18 -34.00 6.83 16.49
N PHE A 19 -34.01 5.51 16.41
CA PHE A 19 -35.21 4.70 16.34
C PHE A 19 -35.77 4.52 17.74
N THR A 20 -37.06 4.70 17.91
CA THR A 20 -37.75 4.55 19.18
C THR A 20 -38.85 3.48 19.10
N GLY A 21 -39.32 2.97 20.25
CA GLY A 21 -40.35 1.95 20.34
C GLY A 21 -39.87 0.63 19.71
N LEU A 22 -38.66 0.23 20.01
CA LEU A 22 -38.06 -1.05 19.64
C LEU A 22 -38.33 -2.08 20.74
N ASP A 23 -38.46 -3.36 20.38
CA ASP A 23 -38.54 -4.47 21.31
C ASP A 23 -37.16 -4.71 21.95
N GLU A 24 -37.09 -4.71 23.28
CA GLU A 24 -35.85 -4.91 24.05
C GLU A 24 -35.25 -6.30 23.87
N ASN A 25 -36.03 -7.29 23.46
CA ASN A 25 -35.61 -8.67 23.25
C ASN A 25 -35.22 -8.95 21.79
N ALA A 26 -35.38 -7.97 20.89
CA ALA A 26 -35.03 -8.11 19.48
C ALA A 26 -33.65 -7.52 19.16
N GLN A 27 -33.05 -8.01 18.09
CA GLN A 27 -31.81 -7.46 17.53
C GLN A 27 -32.10 -6.77 16.20
N TYR A 28 -31.35 -5.71 15.94
CA TYR A 28 -31.61 -4.80 14.85
C TYR A 28 -30.35 -4.51 14.02
N TYR A 29 -30.53 -4.33 12.73
CA TYR A 29 -29.53 -3.73 11.86
C TYR A 29 -30.19 -2.69 10.96
N VAL A 30 -29.40 -1.78 10.44
CA VAL A 30 -29.86 -0.73 9.53
C VAL A 30 -29.22 -0.91 8.16
N VAL A 31 -29.91 -0.46 7.13
CA VAL A 31 -29.39 -0.34 5.77
C VAL A 31 -29.63 1.08 5.29
N GLU A 32 -28.70 1.64 4.54
CA GLU A 32 -28.85 2.92 3.88
C GLU A 32 -29.54 2.73 2.54
N GLU A 33 -30.60 3.46 2.31
CA GLU A 33 -31.34 3.46 1.05
C GLU A 33 -31.72 4.91 0.67
N PRO A 34 -31.54 5.33 -0.61
CA PRO A 34 -30.82 4.60 -1.67
C PRO A 34 -29.30 4.58 -1.42
N GLU A 35 -28.61 3.61 -2.05
CA GLU A 35 -27.16 3.63 -2.04
C GLU A 35 -26.63 4.93 -2.66
N VAL A 36 -25.65 5.54 -2.01
CA VAL A 36 -25.00 6.76 -2.52
C VAL A 36 -24.01 6.39 -3.63
N THR A 37 -24.31 6.83 -4.85
CA THR A 37 -23.44 6.57 -6.02
C THR A 37 -22.01 7.07 -5.77
N GLY A 38 -21.03 6.24 -6.09
CA GLY A 38 -19.61 6.55 -5.90
C GLY A 38 -19.09 6.33 -4.48
N PHE A 39 -19.92 5.79 -3.58
CA PHE A 39 -19.50 5.43 -2.22
C PHE A 39 -19.69 3.94 -1.96
N LYS A 40 -18.87 3.42 -1.05
CA LYS A 40 -19.01 2.10 -0.44
C LYS A 40 -19.50 2.33 0.99
N VAL A 41 -20.65 1.76 1.31
CA VAL A 41 -21.19 1.84 2.66
C VAL A 41 -20.69 0.67 3.53
N THR A 42 -20.42 0.95 4.79
CA THR A 42 -20.08 -0.05 5.80
C THR A 42 -20.84 0.25 7.08
N TYR A 43 -21.17 -0.80 7.84
CA TYR A 43 -21.96 -0.74 9.05
C TYR A 43 -21.20 -1.35 10.22
N SER A 44 -21.29 -0.75 11.41
CA SER A 44 -20.73 -1.35 12.64
C SER A 44 -21.48 -2.59 13.08
N HIS A 45 -22.76 -2.71 12.69
CA HIS A 45 -23.63 -3.83 12.96
C HIS A 45 -24.37 -4.23 11.68
N THR A 46 -24.45 -5.53 11.42
CA THR A 46 -25.07 -6.14 10.23
C THR A 46 -26.10 -7.18 10.68
N ASP A 47 -26.73 -7.87 9.75
CA ASP A 47 -27.60 -9.01 10.04
C ASP A 47 -26.89 -10.17 10.78
N LEU A 48 -25.57 -10.32 10.58
CA LEU A 48 -24.75 -11.33 11.25
C LEU A 48 -24.24 -10.91 12.64
N ASN A 49 -24.23 -9.61 12.92
CA ASN A 49 -23.81 -9.01 14.17
C ASN A 49 -24.73 -7.82 14.49
N ALA A 50 -25.98 -8.14 14.79
CA ALA A 50 -27.02 -7.13 14.96
C ALA A 50 -26.90 -6.41 16.32
N ALA A 51 -27.35 -5.16 16.36
CA ALA A 51 -27.36 -4.32 17.55
C ALA A 51 -28.55 -4.63 18.47
N SER A 52 -28.34 -4.50 19.76
CA SER A 52 -29.41 -4.50 20.77
C SER A 52 -29.97 -3.10 20.97
N THR A 53 -31.10 -2.99 21.63
CA THR A 53 -31.64 -1.69 22.06
C THR A 53 -30.63 -0.98 22.97
N GLY A 54 -30.43 0.31 22.73
CA GLY A 54 -29.41 1.12 23.42
C GLY A 54 -28.05 1.21 22.71
N ASP A 55 -27.79 0.32 21.78
CA ASP A 55 -26.55 0.38 20.99
C ASP A 55 -26.57 1.52 19.97
N THR A 56 -25.38 1.95 19.58
CA THR A 56 -25.18 2.91 18.49
C THR A 56 -24.67 2.21 17.25
N VAL A 57 -25.47 2.23 16.18
CA VAL A 57 -25.04 1.74 14.87
C VAL A 57 -24.38 2.88 14.11
N LYS A 58 -23.13 2.66 13.67
CA LYS A 58 -22.39 3.57 12.81
C LYS A 58 -22.50 3.12 11.36
N VAL A 59 -22.98 4.01 10.50
CA VAL A 59 -22.98 3.87 9.04
C VAL A 59 -21.85 4.75 8.49
N THR A 60 -21.01 4.21 7.64
CA THR A 60 -19.88 4.94 7.07
C THR A 60 -19.87 4.81 5.56
N ASN A 61 -19.97 5.94 4.89
CA ASN A 61 -19.80 6.06 3.44
C ASN A 61 -18.36 6.43 3.11
N THR A 62 -17.66 5.54 2.44
CA THR A 62 -16.29 5.77 1.96
C THR A 62 -16.33 5.97 0.45
N LYS A 63 -15.78 7.08 -0.04
CA LYS A 63 -15.72 7.35 -1.48
C LYS A 63 -14.94 6.23 -2.18
N LYS A 64 -15.55 5.63 -3.22
CA LYS A 64 -14.89 4.64 -4.06
C LYS A 64 -13.72 5.31 -4.80
N ARG A 65 -12.62 4.60 -4.90
CA ARG A 65 -11.49 5.03 -5.73
C ARG A 65 -11.80 4.75 -7.18
N THR A 66 -11.37 5.63 -8.05
CA THR A 66 -11.57 5.54 -9.50
C THR A 66 -10.26 5.51 -10.28
N GLU A 67 -9.16 5.87 -9.63
CA GLU A 67 -7.85 5.88 -10.26
C GLU A 67 -7.39 4.46 -10.59
N THR A 68 -7.03 4.24 -11.83
CA THR A 68 -6.60 2.93 -12.36
C THR A 68 -5.16 2.95 -12.86
N THR A 69 -4.40 3.99 -12.54
CA THR A 69 -3.03 4.19 -12.97
C THR A 69 -2.08 4.33 -11.78
N LEU A 70 -0.84 3.91 -11.95
CA LEU A 70 0.23 4.11 -10.99
C LEU A 70 1.43 4.69 -11.72
N ASN A 71 1.87 5.87 -11.31
CA ASN A 71 3.00 6.54 -11.93
C ASN A 71 4.31 6.10 -11.27
N VAL A 72 5.36 5.98 -12.07
CA VAL A 72 6.72 5.73 -11.61
C VAL A 72 7.63 6.81 -12.14
N VAL A 73 8.43 7.38 -11.25
CA VAL A 73 9.51 8.32 -11.58
C VAL A 73 10.82 7.69 -11.14
N LYS A 74 11.77 7.58 -12.07
CA LYS A 74 13.10 7.09 -11.79
C LYS A 74 14.06 8.25 -11.53
N LYS A 75 14.88 8.10 -10.50
CA LYS A 75 15.99 9.01 -10.20
C LYS A 75 17.31 8.25 -10.19
N TRP A 76 18.36 8.97 -10.54
CA TRP A 76 19.73 8.51 -10.51
C TRP A 76 20.56 9.47 -9.67
N GLU A 77 21.31 8.93 -8.73
CA GLU A 77 22.14 9.70 -7.79
C GLU A 77 23.53 9.09 -7.68
N ASP A 78 24.52 9.91 -7.39
CA ASP A 78 25.86 9.45 -7.02
C ASP A 78 25.89 8.98 -5.55
N SER A 79 27.06 8.57 -5.06
CA SER A 79 27.26 8.13 -3.66
C SER A 79 27.01 9.22 -2.62
N ASP A 80 26.99 10.48 -3.03
CA ASP A 80 26.75 11.66 -2.18
C ASP A 80 25.33 12.21 -2.36
N SER A 81 24.44 11.44 -3.03
CA SER A 81 23.03 11.78 -3.32
C SER A 81 22.86 12.99 -4.25
N ASN A 82 23.86 13.32 -5.08
CA ASN A 82 23.70 14.31 -6.12
C ASN A 82 23.09 13.67 -7.39
N PRO A 83 22.23 14.39 -8.12
CA PRO A 83 21.64 13.88 -9.35
C PRO A 83 22.68 13.48 -10.40
N LEU A 84 22.54 12.29 -10.98
CA LEU A 84 23.30 11.82 -12.13
C LEU A 84 22.47 11.98 -13.41
N THR A 85 23.07 12.57 -14.44
CA THR A 85 22.45 12.79 -15.76
C THR A 85 23.24 12.16 -16.91
N GLU A 86 24.45 11.68 -16.65
CA GLU A 86 25.34 11.12 -17.64
C GLU A 86 25.77 9.70 -17.28
N ASN A 87 26.20 8.95 -18.31
CA ASN A 87 26.67 7.57 -18.17
C ASN A 87 25.62 6.65 -17.48
N LEU A 88 24.35 6.89 -17.77
CA LEU A 88 23.23 6.08 -17.33
C LEU A 88 23.00 4.89 -18.28
N PRO A 89 22.37 3.81 -17.84
CA PRO A 89 21.98 2.72 -18.74
C PRO A 89 20.96 3.20 -19.78
N ASP A 90 20.89 2.51 -20.92
CA ASP A 90 19.93 2.83 -21.98
C ASP A 90 18.47 2.51 -21.59
N LYS A 91 18.30 1.57 -20.68
CA LYS A 91 17.00 1.10 -20.19
C LYS A 91 17.11 0.46 -18.83
N ILE A 92 16.00 0.41 -18.13
CA ILE A 92 15.78 -0.38 -16.92
C ILE A 92 14.57 -1.28 -17.11
N THR A 93 14.38 -2.27 -16.25
CA THR A 93 13.15 -3.08 -16.20
C THR A 93 12.48 -2.87 -14.86
N LEU A 94 11.22 -2.44 -14.90
CA LEU A 94 10.33 -2.33 -13.74
C LEU A 94 9.35 -3.49 -13.71
N VAL A 95 9.12 -4.05 -12.54
CA VAL A 95 8.16 -5.12 -12.30
C VAL A 95 7.12 -4.64 -11.30
N LEU A 96 5.87 -4.72 -11.68
CA LEU A 96 4.73 -4.36 -10.83
C LEU A 96 4.17 -5.59 -10.13
N TYR A 97 3.93 -5.48 -8.83
CA TYR A 97 3.30 -6.50 -8.00
C TYR A 97 2.03 -5.97 -7.34
N GLU A 98 1.02 -6.83 -7.21
CA GLU A 98 -0.14 -6.57 -6.34
C GLU A 98 0.19 -7.08 -4.93
N LYS A 99 -0.05 -6.25 -3.91
CA LYS A 99 0.17 -6.60 -2.50
C LYS A 99 -0.52 -7.91 -2.12
N GLY A 100 0.22 -8.78 -1.46
CA GLY A 100 -0.28 -10.04 -0.90
C GLY A 100 -0.41 -11.20 -1.89
N THR A 101 -0.13 -10.99 -3.19
CA THR A 101 -0.19 -12.07 -4.18
C THR A 101 1.18 -12.69 -4.48
N ASN A 102 2.26 -11.94 -4.30
CA ASN A 102 3.63 -12.28 -4.73
C ASN A 102 3.73 -12.67 -6.22
N GLN A 103 2.72 -12.30 -7.03
CA GLN A 103 2.68 -12.55 -8.45
C GLN A 103 3.00 -11.27 -9.21
N GLU A 104 3.85 -11.40 -10.20
CA GLU A 104 4.13 -10.35 -11.15
C GLU A 104 2.84 -9.98 -11.91
N LYS A 105 2.48 -8.69 -11.87
CA LYS A 105 1.30 -8.16 -12.54
C LYS A 105 1.64 -7.60 -13.92
N ALA A 106 2.79 -6.94 -14.02
CA ALA A 106 3.33 -6.40 -15.25
C ALA A 106 4.85 -6.28 -15.17
N ARG A 107 5.52 -6.31 -16.32
CA ARG A 107 6.97 -6.12 -16.47
C ARG A 107 7.23 -5.24 -17.66
N GLU A 108 7.95 -4.12 -17.45
CA GLU A 108 8.10 -3.10 -18.46
C GLU A 108 9.55 -2.62 -18.59
N GLU A 109 10.01 -2.49 -19.81
CA GLU A 109 11.28 -1.82 -20.11
C GLU A 109 11.05 -0.32 -20.21
N VAL A 110 11.74 0.43 -19.39
CA VAL A 110 11.63 1.89 -19.33
C VAL A 110 12.92 2.53 -19.84
N ARG A 111 12.77 3.52 -20.70
CA ARG A 111 13.84 4.35 -21.26
C ARG A 111 13.59 5.81 -20.92
N PRO A 112 14.62 6.67 -20.91
CA PRO A 112 14.41 8.10 -20.77
C PRO A 112 13.61 8.65 -21.97
N ASP A 113 12.80 9.66 -21.72
CA ASP A 113 12.14 10.44 -22.77
C ASP A 113 13.18 11.37 -23.49
N ALA A 114 12.71 12.16 -24.47
CA ALA A 114 13.55 13.09 -25.23
C ALA A 114 14.23 14.16 -24.36
N ASP A 115 13.67 14.46 -23.21
CA ASP A 115 14.20 15.43 -22.23
C ASP A 115 15.08 14.75 -21.16
N GLY A 116 15.31 13.44 -21.27
CA GLY A 116 16.12 12.66 -20.33
C GLY A 116 15.37 12.24 -19.06
N ASN A 117 14.05 12.44 -19.00
CA ASN A 117 13.27 12.01 -17.83
C ASN A 117 12.92 10.53 -17.92
N TRP A 118 13.02 9.86 -16.81
CA TRP A 118 12.66 8.46 -16.66
C TRP A 118 11.32 8.34 -15.97
N LYS A 119 10.25 8.05 -16.73
CA LYS A 119 8.89 7.96 -16.23
C LYS A 119 8.18 6.78 -16.88
N TYR A 120 7.30 6.14 -16.12
CA TYR A 120 6.39 5.12 -16.64
C TYR A 120 5.06 5.20 -15.92
N THR A 121 3.98 4.81 -16.58
CA THR A 121 2.64 4.74 -15.98
C THR A 121 2.05 3.36 -16.24
N PHE A 122 1.88 2.59 -15.17
CA PHE A 122 1.07 1.38 -15.22
C PHE A 122 -0.40 1.75 -15.29
N THR A 123 -1.16 1.07 -16.14
CA THR A 123 -2.59 1.33 -16.39
C THR A 123 -3.44 0.11 -16.09
N GLU A 124 -4.76 0.25 -16.16
CA GLU A 124 -5.73 -0.84 -15.98
C GLU A 124 -5.62 -1.55 -14.60
N LEU A 125 -5.23 -0.82 -13.58
CA LEU A 125 -5.13 -1.32 -12.24
C LEU A 125 -6.48 -1.34 -11.53
N ASN A 126 -6.67 -2.30 -10.63
CA ASN A 126 -7.86 -2.30 -9.77
C ASN A 126 -7.73 -1.19 -8.71
N PRO A 127 -8.64 -0.20 -8.68
CA PRO A 127 -8.55 0.93 -7.75
C PRO A 127 -8.64 0.57 -6.26
N GLU A 128 -9.16 -0.63 -5.94
CA GLU A 128 -9.33 -1.10 -4.56
C GLU A 128 -8.11 -1.91 -4.05
N LYS A 129 -7.09 -2.09 -4.90
CA LYS A 129 -5.88 -2.84 -4.59
C LYS A 129 -4.70 -1.92 -4.33
N GLU A 130 -3.67 -2.48 -3.72
CA GLU A 130 -2.39 -1.82 -3.46
C GLU A 130 -1.29 -2.51 -4.25
N TYR A 131 -0.32 -1.73 -4.71
CA TYR A 131 0.75 -2.18 -5.58
C TYR A 131 2.11 -1.65 -5.13
N TYR A 132 3.16 -2.36 -5.49
CA TYR A 132 4.53 -1.90 -5.36
C TYR A 132 5.32 -2.26 -6.61
N VAL A 133 6.43 -1.57 -6.80
CA VAL A 133 7.31 -1.76 -7.96
C VAL A 133 8.67 -2.22 -7.48
N GLU A 134 9.25 -3.18 -8.18
CA GLU A 134 10.65 -3.56 -8.05
C GLU A 134 11.39 -3.29 -9.36
N GLU A 135 12.63 -2.85 -9.28
CA GLU A 135 13.51 -2.73 -10.43
C GLU A 135 14.40 -3.98 -10.52
N VAL A 136 14.55 -4.53 -11.71
CA VAL A 136 15.60 -5.53 -11.96
C VAL A 136 16.94 -4.87 -11.73
N SER A 137 17.77 -5.46 -10.88
CA SER A 137 19.04 -4.87 -10.43
C SER A 137 19.89 -4.35 -11.57
N VAL A 138 20.37 -3.12 -11.42
CA VAL A 138 21.32 -2.47 -12.33
C VAL A 138 22.72 -2.56 -11.71
N GLU A 139 23.68 -3.09 -12.48
CA GLU A 139 25.06 -3.25 -12.01
C GLU A 139 25.67 -1.89 -11.59
N GLY A 140 26.33 -1.88 -10.44
CA GLY A 140 26.98 -0.68 -9.91
C GLY A 140 26.05 0.28 -9.17
N TYR A 141 24.78 -0.08 -8.97
CA TYR A 141 23.80 0.75 -8.26
C TYR A 141 23.11 -0.01 -7.13
N THR A 142 22.72 0.72 -6.11
CA THR A 142 21.81 0.28 -5.05
C THR A 142 20.47 1.01 -5.24
N VAL A 143 19.35 0.26 -5.24
CA VAL A 143 18.02 0.80 -5.48
C VAL A 143 17.26 1.05 -4.18
N SER A 144 16.49 2.12 -4.14
CA SER A 144 15.51 2.43 -3.09
C SER A 144 14.18 2.89 -3.69
N TYR A 145 13.10 2.77 -2.89
CA TYR A 145 11.72 3.04 -3.31
C TYR A 145 10.99 3.88 -2.27
N THR A 146 10.12 4.80 -2.72
CA THR A 146 9.19 5.48 -1.78
C THR A 146 8.07 4.54 -1.30
N ASN A 147 7.73 3.54 -2.12
CA ASN A 147 6.73 2.52 -1.80
C ASN A 147 7.25 1.15 -2.23
N ASP A 148 7.28 0.23 -1.30
CA ASP A 148 7.76 -1.14 -1.46
C ASP A 148 6.70 -2.15 -0.99
N ALA A 149 7.07 -3.44 -0.91
CA ALA A 149 6.18 -4.51 -0.45
C ALA A 149 5.64 -4.30 0.98
N GLY A 150 6.39 -3.61 1.85
CA GLY A 150 5.99 -3.29 3.23
C GLY A 150 5.10 -2.05 3.33
N ASN A 151 5.22 -1.14 2.37
CA ASN A 151 4.46 0.11 2.28
C ASN A 151 3.99 0.36 0.83
N PRO A 152 3.07 -0.44 0.29
CA PRO A 152 2.64 -0.34 -1.09
C PRO A 152 1.84 0.93 -1.37
N ALA A 153 1.76 1.29 -2.65
CA ALA A 153 1.01 2.43 -3.15
C ALA A 153 -0.37 2.02 -3.65
N GLN A 154 -1.30 2.98 -3.63
CA GLN A 154 -2.60 2.84 -4.26
C GLN A 154 -2.57 3.47 -5.66
N PRO A 155 -3.43 3.03 -6.61
CA PRO A 155 -3.63 3.73 -7.86
C PRO A 155 -3.90 5.22 -7.64
N GLY A 156 -3.38 6.06 -8.53
CA GLY A 156 -3.32 7.52 -8.39
C GLY A 156 -2.01 8.04 -7.77
N ALA A 157 -1.24 7.19 -7.10
CA ALA A 157 0.03 7.57 -6.49
C ALA A 157 1.18 7.63 -7.51
N THR A 158 2.30 8.20 -7.07
CA THR A 158 3.58 8.18 -7.78
C THR A 158 4.62 7.50 -6.90
N ILE A 159 5.23 6.43 -7.41
CA ILE A 159 6.37 5.75 -6.79
C ILE A 159 7.66 6.37 -7.35
N VAL A 160 8.57 6.75 -6.48
CA VAL A 160 9.92 7.16 -6.87
C VAL A 160 10.86 5.97 -6.66
N VAL A 161 11.56 5.58 -7.73
CA VAL A 161 12.62 4.56 -7.73
C VAL A 161 13.94 5.28 -7.88
N THR A 162 14.80 5.20 -6.88
CA THR A 162 16.10 5.90 -6.88
C THR A 162 17.23 4.88 -6.91
N ASN A 163 18.10 4.99 -7.92
CA ASN A 163 19.37 4.28 -7.99
C ASN A 163 20.50 5.18 -7.53
N CYS A 164 21.14 4.78 -6.44
CA CYS A 164 22.35 5.43 -5.95
C CYS A 164 23.57 4.65 -6.46
N LYS A 165 24.51 5.33 -7.13
CA LYS A 165 25.74 4.73 -7.64
C LYS A 165 26.61 4.27 -6.46
N ASN A 166 27.06 3.02 -6.51
CA ASN A 166 27.92 2.50 -5.47
C ASN A 166 29.26 3.26 -5.43
N ALA A 167 29.77 3.51 -4.23
CA ALA A 167 31.08 4.14 -4.07
C ALA A 167 32.18 3.27 -4.73
N PRO A 168 33.24 3.87 -5.28
CA PRO A 168 34.38 3.13 -5.82
C PRO A 168 34.95 2.15 -4.78
N GLY A 169 35.06 0.86 -5.15
CA GLY A 169 35.54 -0.20 -4.24
C GLY A 169 34.44 -1.02 -3.56
N TYR A 170 33.17 -0.68 -3.75
CA TYR A 170 32.05 -1.51 -3.33
C TYR A 170 31.72 -2.52 -4.45
N GLU A 171 32.40 -3.65 -4.44
CA GLU A 171 31.95 -4.79 -5.24
C GLU A 171 30.92 -5.57 -4.44
N LEU A 172 29.67 -5.64 -4.98
CA LEU A 172 28.69 -6.61 -4.47
C LEU A 172 29.31 -7.99 -4.65
N PRO A 173 29.25 -8.89 -3.65
CA PRO A 173 29.69 -10.24 -3.83
C PRO A 173 29.03 -10.82 -5.08
N ALA A 174 29.84 -11.28 -6.04
CA ALA A 174 29.35 -11.95 -7.24
C ALA A 174 28.68 -13.26 -6.85
N THR A 175 27.45 -13.20 -6.37
CA THR A 175 26.61 -14.37 -6.19
C THR A 175 26.04 -14.71 -7.56
N GLY A 176 26.70 -15.68 -8.20
CA GLY A 176 26.36 -16.16 -9.53
C GLY A 176 24.86 -16.44 -9.69
N SER A 177 24.39 -15.84 -10.74
CA SER A 177 23.30 -16.29 -11.60
C SER A 177 22.49 -17.51 -11.19
N THR A 178 21.34 -17.25 -10.55
CA THR A 178 20.06 -17.93 -10.81
C THR A 178 18.98 -17.17 -10.05
N GLY A 179 18.09 -16.46 -10.78
CA GLY A 179 16.80 -15.93 -10.33
C GLY A 179 16.78 -15.25 -8.94
N THR A 180 16.81 -13.94 -8.90
CA THR A 180 16.85 -13.12 -7.68
C THR A 180 15.60 -13.20 -6.78
N ALA A 181 14.55 -13.90 -7.20
CA ALA A 181 13.30 -14.03 -6.45
C ALA A 181 13.45 -14.65 -5.03
N PRO A 182 14.38 -15.59 -4.73
CA PRO A 182 14.50 -16.10 -3.36
C PRO A 182 15.35 -15.23 -2.43
N TYR A 183 16.12 -14.28 -2.92
CA TYR A 183 17.07 -13.52 -2.09
C TYR A 183 16.55 -12.18 -1.56
N THR A 184 15.60 -11.57 -2.24
CA THR A 184 14.90 -10.36 -1.74
C THR A 184 14.05 -10.68 -0.52
N THR A 185 13.41 -11.85 -0.49
CA THR A 185 12.70 -12.35 0.70
C THR A 185 13.65 -12.70 1.85
N ALA A 186 14.85 -13.23 1.56
CA ALA A 186 15.84 -13.57 2.60
C ALA A 186 16.47 -12.30 3.23
N GLY A 187 16.72 -11.25 2.46
CA GLY A 187 17.23 -9.96 2.95
C GLY A 187 16.22 -9.26 3.87
N ALA A 188 14.94 -9.22 3.49
CA ALA A 188 13.87 -8.68 4.32
C ALA A 188 13.67 -9.49 5.62
N VAL A 189 13.80 -10.83 5.56
CA VAL A 189 13.72 -11.71 6.74
C VAL A 189 14.90 -11.49 7.68
N LEU A 190 16.10 -11.26 7.17
CA LEU A 190 17.28 -10.99 8.00
C LEU A 190 17.20 -9.62 8.70
N MET A 191 16.70 -8.58 8.05
CA MET A 191 16.45 -7.28 8.69
C MET A 191 15.29 -7.36 9.70
N GLY A 192 14.22 -8.09 9.39
CA GLY A 192 13.13 -8.34 10.34
C GLY A 192 13.59 -9.13 11.57
N ALA A 193 14.46 -10.14 11.39
CA ALA A 193 15.02 -10.92 12.50
C ALA A 193 15.96 -10.09 13.38
N ALA A 194 16.74 -9.17 12.81
CA ALA A 194 17.59 -8.23 13.57
C ALA A 194 16.78 -7.26 14.43
N LEU A 195 15.67 -6.72 13.90
CA LEU A 195 14.76 -5.83 14.63
C LEU A 195 14.02 -6.56 15.75
N VAL A 196 13.53 -7.78 15.50
CA VAL A 196 12.85 -8.60 16.52
C VAL A 196 13.86 -9.09 17.58
N GLY A 197 15.08 -9.45 17.18
CA GLY A 197 16.17 -9.82 18.10
C GLY A 197 16.60 -8.66 18.99
N GLY A 198 16.71 -7.44 18.45
CA GLY A 198 17.02 -6.22 19.18
C GLY A 198 15.93 -5.86 20.20
N TYR A 199 14.66 -5.96 19.80
CA TYR A 199 13.50 -5.69 20.66
C TYR A 199 13.41 -6.70 21.83
N ARG A 200 13.65 -7.99 21.57
CA ARG A 200 13.69 -9.01 22.63
C ARG A 200 14.86 -8.82 23.60
N ARG A 201 16.01 -8.34 23.13
CA ARG A 201 17.18 -8.07 23.97
C ARG A 201 16.94 -6.87 24.89
N LYS A 202 16.30 -5.81 24.40
CA LYS A 202 15.93 -4.63 25.20
C LYS A 202 14.93 -4.99 26.30
N ARG A 203 13.88 -5.75 26.02
CA ARG A 203 12.92 -6.24 27.03
C ARG A 203 13.53 -7.16 28.10
N ARG A 204 14.59 -7.89 27.76
CA ARG A 204 15.28 -8.79 28.69
C ARG A 204 16.21 -8.02 29.65
N GLN A 205 16.71 -6.87 29.23
CA GLN A 205 17.51 -5.97 30.10
C GLN A 205 16.62 -5.19 31.07
N GLU A 206 15.45 -4.73 30.63
CA GLU A 206 14.49 -4.03 31.49
C GLU A 206 13.91 -4.92 32.62
N ARG A 207 13.80 -6.26 32.39
CA ARG A 207 13.36 -7.20 33.43
C ARG A 207 14.45 -7.66 34.40
N ARG A 208 15.71 -7.28 34.20
CA ARG A 208 16.84 -7.61 35.10
C ARG A 208 17.28 -6.42 35.95
N GLY A 209 16.64 -5.28 35.83
CA GLY A 209 16.91 -4.04 36.58
C GLY A 209 15.87 -3.71 37.65
N GLU A 210 15.00 -4.66 38.03
CA GLU A 210 14.11 -4.59 39.20
C GLU A 210 14.59 -5.57 40.29
#